data_3e791cfae4e8a1eb4360efaf9936d9ca
#
_entry.id   3e791cfae4e8a1eb4360efaf9936d9ca
#
_cell.length_a   1.000
_cell.length_b   1.000
_cell.length_c   1.000
_cell.angle_alpha   90.00
_cell.angle_beta   90.00
_cell.angle_gamma   90.00
#
_symmetry.space_group_name_H-M   'P 1'
#
loop_
_entity.id
_entity.type
_entity.pdbx_description
1 polymer ?
#
loop_
_entity_poly.entity_id
_entity_poly.type
_entity_poly.pdbx_seq_one_letter_code
_entity_poly.pdbx_strand_id
1 'polypeptide(L)'
;MDKRKSMWEMYLEHGMSRRSFIKGCVALTSLMGLSSNAVSKVVEAAEVKQLPVVIWLHGHECTGCDESFIRSAAPLASDLVLSQIALEYSHLLSAASGEPFEAHLHETVEKYRGQYILAIEGAVSTKDNGVYCMSGGRPFTHTMQEVAEGAKAIIAYGSCATSGGIQAASPNPTGSAGINPFIGSIPCVNVPGCPPIPEVMTGVVMHIALFGTLPPLDGEGRPKQFFGNRVHDTCYRRPFFDAGMFAENFDDAGSRAGWCLYKLGCRGPETYSSCGNLRWYEGMSYPIQSGAPCIGCTNANFWDNVPFTERLPAYGKFGNADKIGIAVGALATTGVVAHAVGSVMQKQKRDKAEAEKKQSLKEHE
;
A
#
# COMPACT_ATOMS: atom_id res chain seq x y z
N MET A 1 -18.65 -11.70 -32.07
CA MET A 1 -17.89 -11.21 -30.89
C MET A 1 -17.27 -9.89 -31.28
N ASP A 2 -17.72 -8.80 -30.71
CA ASP A 2 -17.12 -7.49 -30.93
C ASP A 2 -15.69 -7.51 -30.40
N LYS A 3 -14.70 -7.29 -31.26
CA LYS A 3 -13.30 -7.40 -30.92
C LYS A 3 -12.88 -6.09 -30.21
N ARG A 4 -12.80 -6.12 -28.88
CA ARG A 4 -12.28 -4.97 -28.13
C ARG A 4 -10.88 -4.62 -28.61
N LYS A 5 -10.60 -3.32 -28.69
CA LYS A 5 -9.30 -2.80 -29.14
C LYS A 5 -8.22 -3.06 -28.10
N SER A 6 -6.97 -3.09 -28.55
CA SER A 6 -5.82 -3.03 -27.67
C SER A 6 -5.54 -1.59 -27.24
N MET A 7 -4.71 -1.42 -26.23
CA MET A 7 -4.26 -0.07 -25.80
C MET A 7 -3.57 0.67 -26.95
N TRP A 8 -2.77 -0.02 -27.75
CA TRP A 8 -2.11 0.58 -28.91
C TRP A 8 -3.12 1.05 -29.98
N GLU A 9 -4.15 0.25 -30.28
CA GLU A 9 -5.20 0.63 -31.23
C GLU A 9 -5.96 1.88 -30.75
N MET A 10 -6.23 1.99 -29.43
CA MET A 10 -6.84 3.19 -28.85
C MET A 10 -5.94 4.42 -28.98
N TYR A 11 -4.64 4.28 -28.73
CA TYR A 11 -3.67 5.38 -28.91
C TYR A 11 -3.62 5.87 -30.36
N LEU A 12 -3.68 4.95 -31.32
CA LEU A 12 -3.73 5.31 -32.75
C LEU A 12 -4.99 6.09 -33.11
N GLU A 13 -6.15 5.69 -32.59
CA GLU A 13 -7.43 6.40 -32.84
C GLU A 13 -7.42 7.83 -32.28
N HIS A 14 -6.77 8.04 -31.17
CA HIS A 14 -6.59 9.39 -30.59
C HIS A 14 -5.45 10.17 -31.27
N GLY A 15 -4.89 9.69 -32.39
CA GLY A 15 -3.84 10.35 -33.13
C GLY A 15 -2.48 10.43 -32.40
N MET A 16 -2.29 9.61 -31.37
CA MET A 16 -1.05 9.60 -30.60
C MET A 16 0.07 8.84 -31.31
N SER A 17 1.29 9.36 -31.19
CA SER A 17 2.46 8.76 -31.82
C SER A 17 2.94 7.50 -31.07
N ARG A 18 3.63 6.58 -31.79
CA ARG A 18 4.30 5.42 -31.19
C ARG A 18 5.28 5.84 -30.08
N ARG A 19 5.93 6.98 -30.21
CA ARG A 19 6.83 7.52 -29.19
C ARG A 19 6.07 7.88 -27.89
N SER A 20 4.88 8.46 -28.02
CA SER A 20 4.02 8.77 -26.85
C SER A 20 3.52 7.49 -26.19
N PHE A 21 3.11 6.49 -26.98
CA PHE A 21 2.71 5.18 -26.50
C PHE A 21 3.83 4.49 -25.68
N ILE A 22 5.07 4.44 -26.22
CA ILE A 22 6.21 3.86 -25.51
C ILE A 22 6.51 4.62 -24.22
N LYS A 23 6.43 5.97 -24.22
CA LYS A 23 6.57 6.76 -22.99
C LYS A 23 5.50 6.41 -21.94
N GLY A 24 4.26 6.21 -22.37
CA GLY A 24 3.18 5.72 -21.49
C GLY A 24 3.50 4.35 -20.89
N CYS A 25 3.99 3.42 -21.71
CA CYS A 25 4.41 2.09 -21.24
C CYS A 25 5.59 2.16 -20.23
N VAL A 26 6.55 3.06 -20.43
CA VAL A 26 7.65 3.30 -19.47
C VAL A 26 7.08 3.83 -18.14
N ALA A 27 6.18 4.81 -18.19
CA ALA A 27 5.53 5.33 -17.00
C ALA A 27 4.73 4.24 -16.26
N LEU A 28 3.95 3.43 -16.98
CA LEU A 28 3.23 2.28 -16.41
C LEU A 28 4.17 1.24 -15.79
N THR A 29 5.32 0.96 -16.43
CA THR A 29 6.32 0.04 -15.88
C THR A 29 6.84 0.53 -14.52
N SER A 30 7.17 1.82 -14.44
CA SER A 30 7.62 2.46 -13.20
C SER A 30 6.51 2.47 -12.13
N LEU A 31 5.29 2.78 -12.53
CA LEU A 31 4.11 2.80 -11.65
C LEU A 31 3.85 1.41 -11.05
N MET A 32 3.97 0.36 -11.85
CA MET A 32 3.82 -1.02 -11.38
C MET A 32 5.02 -1.49 -10.53
N GLY A 33 6.02 -0.64 -10.26
CA GLY A 33 7.22 -1.00 -9.50
C GLY A 33 8.10 -2.04 -10.18
N LEU A 34 8.01 -2.17 -11.51
CA LEU A 34 8.78 -3.11 -12.28
C LEU A 34 10.12 -2.50 -12.71
N SER A 35 11.13 -3.36 -12.89
CA SER A 35 12.43 -2.93 -13.40
C SER A 35 12.32 -2.45 -14.85
N SER A 36 13.28 -1.61 -15.29
CA SER A 36 13.36 -1.11 -16.67
C SER A 36 13.40 -2.24 -17.73
N ASN A 37 13.90 -3.41 -17.37
CA ASN A 37 13.90 -4.59 -18.23
C ASN A 37 12.51 -5.13 -18.54
N ALA A 38 11.49 -4.75 -17.78
CA ALA A 38 10.10 -5.14 -18.04
C ALA A 38 9.39 -4.26 -19.07
N VAL A 39 9.97 -3.12 -19.49
CA VAL A 39 9.34 -2.19 -20.43
C VAL A 39 8.94 -2.89 -21.73
N SER A 40 9.80 -3.72 -22.29
CA SER A 40 9.49 -4.46 -23.53
C SER A 40 8.28 -5.37 -23.38
N LYS A 41 8.16 -6.06 -22.24
CA LYS A 41 6.99 -6.92 -21.95
C LYS A 41 5.71 -6.11 -21.75
N VAL A 42 5.81 -4.93 -21.14
CA VAL A 42 4.66 -4.01 -20.98
C VAL A 42 4.21 -3.49 -22.34
N VAL A 43 5.14 -3.08 -23.21
CA VAL A 43 4.84 -2.64 -24.59
C VAL A 43 4.16 -3.77 -25.37
N GLU A 44 4.74 -4.97 -25.37
CA GLU A 44 4.16 -6.12 -26.08
C GLU A 44 2.75 -6.45 -25.57
N ALA A 45 2.56 -6.47 -24.25
CA ALA A 45 1.24 -6.71 -23.66
C ALA A 45 0.23 -5.63 -24.07
N ALA A 46 0.62 -4.37 -24.05
CA ALA A 46 -0.24 -3.23 -24.41
C ALA A 46 -0.56 -3.15 -25.91
N GLU A 47 0.32 -3.68 -26.77
CA GLU A 47 0.08 -3.75 -28.22
C GLU A 47 -0.91 -4.85 -28.59
N VAL A 48 -0.87 -6.00 -27.91
CA VAL A 48 -1.58 -7.22 -28.34
C VAL A 48 -2.85 -7.48 -27.55
N LYS A 49 -2.84 -7.20 -26.25
CA LYS A 49 -3.98 -7.55 -25.38
C LYS A 49 -5.14 -6.57 -25.58
N GLN A 50 -6.33 -7.12 -25.65
CA GLN A 50 -7.56 -6.34 -25.61
C GLN A 50 -7.68 -5.62 -24.26
N LEU A 51 -8.30 -4.42 -24.27
CA LEU A 51 -8.60 -3.68 -23.05
C LEU A 51 -9.36 -4.58 -22.07
N PRO A 52 -8.92 -4.65 -20.81
CA PRO A 52 -9.62 -5.42 -19.80
C PRO A 52 -10.97 -4.79 -19.51
N VAL A 53 -12.00 -5.61 -19.39
CA VAL A 53 -13.29 -5.16 -18.86
C VAL A 53 -13.15 -4.96 -17.35
N VAL A 54 -13.61 -3.83 -16.87
CA VAL A 54 -13.66 -3.50 -15.44
C VAL A 54 -15.12 -3.20 -15.07
N ILE A 55 -15.57 -3.88 -14.04
CA ILE A 55 -16.82 -3.58 -13.34
C ILE A 55 -16.43 -2.99 -11.99
N TRP A 56 -16.93 -1.80 -11.66
CA TRP A 56 -16.65 -1.14 -10.38
C TRP A 56 -17.93 -1.07 -9.56
N LEU A 57 -17.96 -1.85 -8.47
CA LEU A 57 -19.08 -1.90 -7.55
C LEU A 57 -18.83 -1.03 -6.30
N HIS A 58 -19.89 -0.42 -5.83
CA HIS A 58 -19.91 0.47 -4.68
C HIS A 58 -20.79 -0.09 -3.58
N GLY A 59 -20.16 -0.38 -2.43
CA GLY A 59 -20.84 -0.87 -1.25
C GLY A 59 -21.07 0.23 -0.22
N HIS A 60 -20.88 -0.09 1.05
CA HIS A 60 -20.98 0.85 2.16
C HIS A 60 -19.70 1.69 2.23
N GLU A 61 -19.73 2.90 1.63
CA GLU A 61 -18.54 3.70 1.35
C GLU A 61 -18.83 5.22 1.41
N CYS A 62 -17.84 6.05 1.07
CA CYS A 62 -17.92 7.51 1.06
C CYS A 62 -17.49 8.12 -0.29
N THR A 63 -17.34 7.33 -1.36
CA THR A 63 -16.86 7.73 -2.70
C THR A 63 -15.39 8.21 -2.71
N GLY A 64 -14.67 8.04 -1.58
CA GLY A 64 -13.31 8.54 -1.43
C GLY A 64 -12.28 7.82 -2.30
N CYS A 65 -12.49 6.53 -2.62
CA CYS A 65 -11.58 5.79 -3.48
C CYS A 65 -11.77 6.19 -4.94
N ASP A 66 -13.00 6.40 -5.41
CA ASP A 66 -13.26 6.97 -6.74
C ASP A 66 -12.63 8.36 -6.88
N GLU A 67 -12.85 9.24 -5.90
CA GLU A 67 -12.25 10.57 -5.86
C GLU A 67 -10.71 10.50 -5.89
N SER A 68 -10.14 9.52 -5.22
CA SER A 68 -8.70 9.28 -5.29
C SER A 68 -8.30 8.81 -6.68
N PHE A 69 -9.00 7.81 -7.24
CA PHE A 69 -8.69 7.23 -8.54
C PHE A 69 -8.70 8.27 -9.67
N ILE A 70 -9.73 9.13 -9.74
CA ILE A 70 -9.83 10.18 -10.76
C ILE A 70 -8.77 11.28 -10.62
N ARG A 71 -8.03 11.33 -9.52
CA ARG A 71 -6.90 12.23 -9.29
C ARG A 71 -5.54 11.62 -9.68
N SER A 72 -5.53 10.44 -10.30
CA SER A 72 -4.30 9.88 -10.85
C SER A 72 -3.72 10.79 -11.92
N ALA A 73 -2.43 11.06 -11.82
CA ALA A 73 -1.73 11.96 -12.72
C ALA A 73 -0.83 11.23 -13.73
N ALA A 74 -0.47 9.98 -13.43
CA ALA A 74 0.40 9.18 -14.29
C ALA A 74 0.05 7.68 -14.24
N PRO A 75 -0.82 7.15 -15.11
CA PRO A 75 -1.57 7.85 -16.18
C PRO A 75 -2.67 8.75 -15.64
N LEU A 76 -3.10 9.73 -16.41
CA LEU A 76 -4.31 10.49 -16.10
C LEU A 76 -5.51 9.54 -16.04
N ALA A 77 -6.44 9.80 -15.13
CA ALA A 77 -7.65 8.99 -15.02
C ALA A 77 -8.45 8.94 -16.32
N SER A 78 -8.50 10.06 -17.08
CA SER A 78 -9.10 10.11 -18.41
C SER A 78 -8.42 9.16 -19.39
N ASP A 79 -7.08 9.12 -19.42
CA ASP A 79 -6.34 8.21 -20.30
C ASP A 79 -6.60 6.75 -19.90
N LEU A 80 -6.69 6.48 -18.60
CA LEU A 80 -6.95 5.16 -18.09
C LEU A 80 -8.33 4.67 -18.53
N VAL A 81 -9.38 5.42 -18.24
CA VAL A 81 -10.78 5.06 -18.54
C VAL A 81 -11.07 5.04 -20.02
N LEU A 82 -10.51 5.98 -20.80
CA LEU A 82 -10.80 6.09 -22.24
C LEU A 82 -9.89 5.23 -23.12
N SER A 83 -8.71 4.81 -22.64
CA SER A 83 -7.71 4.20 -23.53
C SER A 83 -7.02 2.95 -22.97
N GLN A 84 -7.15 2.65 -21.68
CA GLN A 84 -6.36 1.60 -21.03
C GLN A 84 -7.21 0.50 -20.40
N ILE A 85 -8.46 0.81 -20.02
CA ILE A 85 -9.46 -0.15 -19.53
C ILE A 85 -10.78 0.06 -20.28
N ALA A 86 -11.64 -0.96 -20.28
CA ALA A 86 -13.04 -0.84 -20.68
C ALA A 86 -13.88 -0.84 -19.39
N LEU A 87 -14.13 0.36 -18.84
CA LEU A 87 -14.97 0.53 -17.65
C LEU A 87 -16.44 0.43 -18.07
N GLU A 88 -17.01 -0.76 -17.92
CA GLU A 88 -18.38 -1.06 -18.38
C GLU A 88 -19.44 -0.68 -17.34
N TYR A 89 -19.09 -0.66 -16.05
CA TYR A 89 -20.03 -0.34 -14.99
C TYR A 89 -19.34 0.43 -13.86
N SER A 90 -19.88 1.57 -13.48
CA SER A 90 -19.52 2.35 -12.31
C SER A 90 -20.66 3.29 -11.92
N HIS A 91 -21.06 3.33 -10.67
CA HIS A 91 -22.11 4.23 -10.20
C HIS A 91 -21.74 5.71 -10.38
N LEU A 92 -20.46 6.04 -10.24
CA LEU A 92 -20.00 7.42 -10.34
C LEU A 92 -19.90 7.94 -11.78
N LEU A 93 -19.43 7.09 -12.72
CA LEU A 93 -19.04 7.52 -14.06
C LEU A 93 -20.04 7.13 -15.15
N SER A 94 -21.05 6.31 -14.83
CA SER A 94 -22.07 5.91 -15.82
C SER A 94 -23.12 6.99 -15.98
N ALA A 95 -23.52 7.24 -17.23
CA ALA A 95 -24.60 8.18 -17.54
C ALA A 95 -26.01 7.55 -17.36
N ALA A 96 -26.10 6.21 -17.43
CA ALA A 96 -27.33 5.47 -17.23
C ALA A 96 -27.70 5.37 -15.74
N SER A 97 -28.96 5.20 -15.42
CA SER A 97 -29.46 5.01 -14.07
C SER A 97 -30.72 4.12 -14.06
N GLY A 98 -31.08 3.58 -12.88
CA GLY A 98 -32.27 2.74 -12.68
C GLY A 98 -32.17 1.38 -13.40
N GLU A 99 -33.34 0.84 -13.83
CA GLU A 99 -33.41 -0.50 -14.45
C GLU A 99 -32.47 -0.71 -15.65
N PRO A 100 -32.31 0.24 -16.59
CA PRO A 100 -31.34 0.07 -17.68
C PRO A 100 -29.89 -0.07 -17.22
N PHE A 101 -29.53 0.58 -16.13
CA PHE A 101 -28.19 0.49 -15.54
C PHE A 101 -27.93 -0.87 -14.90
N GLU A 102 -28.91 -1.37 -14.13
CA GLU A 102 -28.83 -2.72 -13.54
C GLU A 102 -28.84 -3.83 -14.61
N ALA A 103 -29.68 -3.68 -15.65
CA ALA A 103 -29.71 -4.60 -16.78
C ALA A 103 -28.34 -4.67 -17.48
N HIS A 104 -27.69 -3.52 -17.69
CA HIS A 104 -26.34 -3.47 -18.26
C HIS A 104 -25.29 -4.20 -17.42
N LEU A 105 -25.40 -4.13 -16.08
CA LEU A 105 -24.52 -4.91 -15.19
C LEU A 105 -24.67 -6.40 -15.46
N HIS A 106 -25.92 -6.91 -15.47
CA HIS A 106 -26.18 -8.33 -15.73
C HIS A 106 -25.71 -8.78 -17.10
N GLU A 107 -25.99 -8.00 -18.15
CA GLU A 107 -25.53 -8.29 -19.51
C GLU A 107 -23.99 -8.32 -19.58
N THR A 108 -23.32 -7.39 -18.90
CA THR A 108 -21.84 -7.33 -18.85
C THR A 108 -21.26 -8.54 -18.14
N VAL A 109 -21.82 -8.93 -16.98
CA VAL A 109 -21.40 -10.12 -16.24
C VAL A 109 -21.53 -11.38 -17.08
N GLU A 110 -22.67 -11.57 -17.75
CA GLU A 110 -22.90 -12.75 -18.60
C GLU A 110 -21.97 -12.75 -19.83
N LYS A 111 -21.85 -11.62 -20.51
CA LYS A 111 -21.04 -11.47 -21.74
C LYS A 111 -19.55 -11.70 -21.49
N TYR A 112 -19.04 -11.26 -20.35
CA TYR A 112 -17.60 -11.27 -20.02
C TYR A 112 -17.23 -12.19 -18.86
N ARG A 113 -18.07 -13.16 -18.52
CA ARG A 113 -17.83 -14.12 -17.45
C ARG A 113 -16.41 -14.75 -17.54
N GLY A 114 -15.66 -14.71 -16.45
CA GLY A 114 -14.27 -15.19 -16.38
C GLY A 114 -13.21 -14.27 -17.02
N GLN A 115 -13.60 -13.10 -17.53
CA GLN A 115 -12.70 -12.20 -18.25
C GLN A 115 -12.58 -10.81 -17.60
N TYR A 116 -13.58 -10.36 -16.83
CA TYR A 116 -13.56 -9.02 -16.24
C TYR A 116 -12.81 -8.97 -14.91
N ILE A 117 -12.27 -7.80 -14.62
CA ILE A 117 -11.72 -7.43 -13.31
C ILE A 117 -12.85 -6.77 -12.54
N LEU A 118 -13.11 -7.24 -11.33
CA LEU A 118 -14.08 -6.65 -10.43
C LEU A 118 -13.36 -5.73 -9.43
N ALA A 119 -13.55 -4.44 -9.55
CA ALA A 119 -13.14 -3.46 -8.56
C ALA A 119 -14.29 -3.26 -7.57
N ILE A 120 -14.01 -3.31 -6.28
CA ILE A 120 -15.00 -3.11 -5.22
C ILE A 120 -14.49 -2.01 -4.29
N GLU A 121 -15.27 -0.96 -4.17
CA GLU A 121 -15.14 0.07 -3.15
C GLU A 121 -16.25 -0.11 -2.11
N GLY A 122 -15.88 0.07 -0.83
CA GLY A 122 -16.86 -0.02 0.26
C GLY A 122 -16.93 -1.39 0.94
N ALA A 123 -17.51 -1.37 2.14
CA ALA A 123 -17.74 -2.55 2.96
C ALA A 123 -19.06 -3.25 2.58
N VAL A 124 -19.21 -4.47 3.02
CA VAL A 124 -20.51 -5.16 3.04
C VAL A 124 -21.18 -4.95 4.38
N SER A 125 -22.52 -4.82 4.39
CA SER A 125 -23.34 -4.89 5.61
C SER A 125 -23.79 -6.33 5.80
N THR A 126 -23.64 -6.87 7.01
CA THR A 126 -24.00 -8.27 7.28
C THR A 126 -25.24 -8.41 8.17
N LYS A 127 -25.54 -7.38 8.95
CA LYS A 127 -26.69 -7.39 9.86
C LYS A 127 -28.00 -7.30 9.08
N ASP A 128 -29.02 -8.00 9.57
CA ASP A 128 -30.37 -8.00 9.01
C ASP A 128 -30.41 -8.27 7.49
N ASN A 129 -29.62 -9.29 7.05
CA ASN A 129 -29.46 -9.68 5.65
C ASN A 129 -28.92 -8.56 4.73
N GLY A 130 -28.14 -7.62 5.27
CA GLY A 130 -27.45 -6.62 4.49
C GLY A 130 -28.30 -5.39 4.11
N VAL A 131 -29.47 -5.20 4.70
CA VAL A 131 -30.40 -4.11 4.36
C VAL A 131 -29.86 -2.69 4.63
N TYR A 132 -28.79 -2.58 5.38
CA TYR A 132 -28.14 -1.28 5.66
C TYR A 132 -27.26 -0.78 4.51
N CYS A 133 -27.05 -1.59 3.46
CA CYS A 133 -26.39 -1.18 2.22
C CYS A 133 -27.13 -1.80 1.04
N MET A 134 -27.93 -1.01 0.35
CA MET A 134 -28.78 -1.43 -0.75
C MET A 134 -28.36 -0.75 -2.05
N SER A 135 -28.34 -1.50 -3.14
CA SER A 135 -28.11 -1.00 -4.51
C SER A 135 -29.09 -1.70 -5.45
N GLY A 136 -29.72 -0.96 -6.39
CA GLY A 136 -30.68 -1.53 -7.33
C GLY A 136 -31.86 -2.26 -6.67
N GLY A 137 -32.25 -1.85 -5.46
CA GLY A 137 -33.34 -2.51 -4.68
C GLY A 137 -32.94 -3.82 -4.01
N ARG A 138 -31.67 -4.21 -4.03
CA ARG A 138 -31.12 -5.44 -3.46
C ARG A 138 -30.01 -5.14 -2.43
N PRO A 139 -29.82 -5.98 -1.41
CA PRO A 139 -28.63 -5.89 -0.55
C PRO A 139 -27.36 -5.96 -1.37
N PHE A 140 -26.46 -5.01 -1.19
CA PHE A 140 -25.18 -4.96 -1.92
C PHE A 140 -24.38 -6.27 -1.81
N THR A 141 -24.40 -6.89 -0.64
CA THR A 141 -23.72 -8.17 -0.40
C THR A 141 -24.11 -9.24 -1.42
N HIS A 142 -25.42 -9.32 -1.77
CA HIS A 142 -25.91 -10.31 -2.74
C HIS A 142 -25.45 -9.97 -4.16
N THR A 143 -25.58 -8.70 -4.57
CA THR A 143 -25.10 -8.25 -5.89
C THR A 143 -23.59 -8.46 -6.03
N MET A 144 -22.83 -8.11 -4.99
CA MET A 144 -21.38 -8.30 -4.97
C MET A 144 -20.98 -9.77 -5.10
N GLN A 145 -21.64 -10.69 -4.38
CA GLN A 145 -21.36 -12.12 -4.48
C GLN A 145 -21.66 -12.67 -5.87
N GLU A 146 -22.81 -12.32 -6.44
CA GLU A 146 -23.23 -12.74 -7.78
C GLU A 146 -22.23 -12.28 -8.86
N VAL A 147 -21.81 -11.00 -8.80
CA VAL A 147 -20.83 -10.45 -9.73
C VAL A 147 -19.44 -11.03 -9.48
N ALA A 148 -19.07 -11.30 -8.24
CA ALA A 148 -17.77 -11.88 -7.91
C ALA A 148 -17.59 -13.27 -8.53
N GLU A 149 -18.62 -14.14 -8.54
CA GLU A 149 -18.53 -15.48 -9.10
C GLU A 149 -18.04 -15.54 -10.55
N GLY A 150 -18.33 -14.51 -11.34
CA GLY A 150 -17.91 -14.40 -12.73
C GLY A 150 -16.59 -13.65 -12.92
N ALA A 151 -15.99 -13.12 -11.90
CA ALA A 151 -14.79 -12.30 -12.02
C ALA A 151 -13.53 -13.14 -12.27
N LYS A 152 -12.62 -12.64 -13.10
CA LYS A 152 -11.27 -13.19 -13.28
C LYS A 152 -10.38 -12.89 -12.08
N ALA A 153 -10.49 -11.69 -11.53
CA ALA A 153 -9.79 -11.21 -10.35
C ALA A 153 -10.59 -10.09 -9.69
N ILE A 154 -10.42 -9.94 -8.39
CA ILE A 154 -11.06 -8.88 -7.60
C ILE A 154 -9.99 -7.94 -7.08
N ILE A 155 -10.29 -6.64 -7.04
CA ILE A 155 -9.52 -5.62 -6.37
C ILE A 155 -10.39 -4.98 -5.29
N ALA A 156 -10.01 -5.15 -4.02
CA ALA A 156 -10.65 -4.48 -2.89
C ALA A 156 -10.00 -3.11 -2.68
N TYR A 157 -10.62 -2.06 -3.17
CA TYR A 157 -10.13 -0.70 -3.01
C TYR A 157 -10.61 -0.07 -1.70
N GLY A 158 -9.65 0.45 -0.97
CA GLY A 158 -9.88 1.15 0.28
C GLY A 158 -10.00 0.26 1.50
N SER A 159 -9.84 0.87 2.68
CA SER A 159 -9.94 0.16 3.96
C SER A 159 -11.36 -0.31 4.26
N CYS A 160 -12.37 0.24 3.58
CA CYS A 160 -13.74 -0.23 3.66
C CYS A 160 -13.88 -1.63 3.04
N ALA A 161 -13.45 -1.79 1.78
CA ALA A 161 -13.50 -3.08 1.09
C ALA A 161 -12.57 -4.12 1.70
N THR A 162 -11.40 -3.72 2.19
CA THR A 162 -10.41 -4.67 2.73
C THR A 162 -10.73 -5.15 4.15
N SER A 163 -11.29 -4.28 5.01
CA SER A 163 -11.45 -4.59 6.44
C SER A 163 -12.69 -3.99 7.11
N GLY A 164 -13.63 -3.43 6.34
CA GLY A 164 -14.89 -2.91 6.86
C GLY A 164 -14.95 -1.38 6.96
N GLY A 165 -13.82 -0.69 7.02
CA GLY A 165 -13.75 0.76 7.04
C GLY A 165 -14.26 1.39 8.34
N ILE A 166 -14.37 2.71 8.35
CA ILE A 166 -14.79 3.47 9.52
C ILE A 166 -16.24 3.12 9.97
N GLN A 167 -17.08 2.66 9.06
CA GLN A 167 -18.43 2.19 9.38
C GLN A 167 -18.44 0.87 10.17
N ALA A 168 -17.33 0.14 10.20
CA ALA A 168 -17.12 -1.00 11.07
C ALA A 168 -16.64 -0.63 12.48
N ALA A 169 -16.44 0.68 12.75
CA ALA A 169 -16.07 1.16 14.08
C ALA A 169 -17.11 0.76 15.13
N SER A 170 -16.62 0.46 16.35
CA SER A 170 -17.46 0.06 17.46
C SER A 170 -18.54 1.13 17.78
N PRO A 171 -19.80 0.72 17.95
CA PRO A 171 -20.35 -0.63 18.14
C PRO A 171 -20.71 -1.38 16.85
N ASN A 172 -20.34 -0.93 15.68
CA ASN A 172 -20.63 -1.52 14.36
C ASN A 172 -22.12 -1.88 14.17
N PRO A 173 -23.01 -0.90 14.16
CA PRO A 173 -24.47 -1.14 14.22
C PRO A 173 -25.02 -1.84 12.98
N THR A 174 -24.32 -1.77 11.84
CA THR A 174 -24.72 -2.37 10.55
C THR A 174 -24.05 -3.73 10.29
N GLY A 175 -23.13 -4.16 11.15
CA GLY A 175 -22.30 -5.32 10.89
C GLY A 175 -21.41 -5.16 9.66
N SER A 176 -20.84 -3.96 9.47
CA SER A 176 -19.93 -3.68 8.34
C SER A 176 -18.68 -4.54 8.43
N ALA A 177 -18.29 -5.14 7.31
CA ALA A 177 -17.13 -6.01 7.19
C ALA A 177 -16.44 -5.84 5.83
N GLY A 178 -15.16 -6.23 5.74
CA GLY A 178 -14.47 -6.33 4.47
C GLY A 178 -15.02 -7.44 3.59
N ILE A 179 -14.75 -7.38 2.30
CA ILE A 179 -15.34 -8.29 1.30
C ILE A 179 -14.74 -9.70 1.28
N ASN A 180 -13.49 -9.87 1.75
CA ASN A 180 -12.75 -11.13 1.61
C ASN A 180 -13.52 -12.40 2.09
N PRO A 181 -14.27 -12.38 3.20
CA PRO A 181 -15.02 -13.55 3.64
C PRO A 181 -16.18 -13.95 2.70
N PHE A 182 -16.59 -13.07 1.77
CA PHE A 182 -17.79 -13.23 0.96
C PHE A 182 -17.52 -13.55 -0.51
N ILE A 183 -16.26 -13.56 -0.94
CA ILE A 183 -15.87 -13.75 -2.34
C ILE A 183 -15.30 -15.15 -2.64
N GLY A 184 -15.34 -16.06 -1.66
CA GLY A 184 -14.87 -17.44 -1.83
C GLY A 184 -13.37 -17.53 -2.14
N SER A 185 -13.01 -18.34 -3.14
CA SER A 185 -11.63 -18.59 -3.57
C SER A 185 -11.17 -17.73 -4.76
N ILE A 186 -11.93 -16.71 -5.13
CA ILE A 186 -11.61 -15.85 -6.28
C ILE A 186 -10.36 -15.03 -5.94
N PRO A 187 -9.37 -14.96 -6.85
CA PRO A 187 -8.14 -14.21 -6.63
C PRO A 187 -8.43 -12.74 -6.30
N CYS A 188 -8.01 -12.26 -5.13
CA CYS A 188 -8.26 -10.90 -4.66
C CYS A 188 -6.97 -10.18 -4.28
N VAL A 189 -6.90 -8.90 -4.62
CA VAL A 189 -5.84 -7.97 -4.20
C VAL A 189 -6.43 -6.94 -3.25
N ASN A 190 -5.88 -6.85 -2.06
CA ASN A 190 -6.24 -5.83 -1.08
C ASN A 190 -5.42 -4.56 -1.29
N VAL A 191 -6.08 -3.44 -1.51
CA VAL A 191 -5.47 -2.10 -1.67
C VAL A 191 -6.00 -1.18 -0.57
N PRO A 192 -5.57 -1.37 0.70
CA PRO A 192 -6.06 -0.56 1.81
C PRO A 192 -5.57 0.88 1.74
N GLY A 193 -6.30 1.75 2.37
CA GLY A 193 -6.10 3.20 2.49
C GLY A 193 -7.47 3.87 2.65
N CYS A 194 -7.51 5.08 3.23
CA CYS A 194 -8.77 5.79 3.42
C CYS A 194 -8.62 7.26 2.95
N PRO A 195 -8.69 7.40 1.61
CA PRO A 195 -8.60 6.43 0.51
C PRO A 195 -7.17 5.94 0.21
N PRO A 196 -6.95 4.95 -0.69
CA PRO A 196 -5.62 4.61 -1.21
C PRO A 196 -5.05 5.72 -2.09
N ILE A 197 -3.72 5.71 -2.27
CA ILE A 197 -3.03 6.64 -3.18
C ILE A 197 -3.46 6.35 -4.63
N PRO A 198 -3.77 7.36 -5.46
CA PRO A 198 -4.22 7.18 -6.85
C PRO A 198 -3.32 6.25 -7.67
N GLU A 199 -2.01 6.47 -7.62
CA GLU A 199 -1.01 5.72 -8.36
C GLU A 199 -0.91 4.25 -7.90
N VAL A 200 -1.23 3.95 -6.65
CA VAL A 200 -1.32 2.57 -6.16
C VAL A 200 -2.53 1.87 -6.78
N MET A 201 -3.67 2.55 -6.83
CA MET A 201 -4.90 2.01 -7.41
C MET A 201 -4.73 1.71 -8.91
N THR A 202 -4.22 2.69 -9.66
CA THR A 202 -3.96 2.56 -11.10
C THR A 202 -2.89 1.52 -11.40
N GLY A 203 -1.81 1.47 -10.61
CA GLY A 203 -0.74 0.48 -10.75
C GLY A 203 -1.23 -0.95 -10.60
N VAL A 204 -2.15 -1.20 -9.67
CA VAL A 204 -2.72 -2.55 -9.44
C VAL A 204 -3.62 -2.99 -10.58
N VAL A 205 -4.59 -2.17 -11.00
CA VAL A 205 -5.48 -2.53 -12.11
C VAL A 205 -4.70 -2.73 -13.40
N MET A 206 -3.72 -1.89 -13.68
CA MET A 206 -2.87 -2.02 -14.87
C MET A 206 -1.97 -3.26 -14.83
N HIS A 207 -1.47 -3.66 -13.66
CA HIS A 207 -0.73 -4.91 -13.54
C HIS A 207 -1.58 -6.11 -13.96
N ILE A 208 -2.80 -6.22 -13.41
CA ILE A 208 -3.72 -7.31 -13.74
C ILE A 208 -4.14 -7.23 -15.22
N ALA A 209 -4.40 -6.04 -15.73
CA ALA A 209 -4.76 -5.80 -17.12
C ALA A 209 -3.69 -6.31 -18.10
N LEU A 210 -2.45 -5.90 -17.89
CA LEU A 210 -1.35 -6.20 -18.81
C LEU A 210 -0.80 -7.62 -18.65
N PHE A 211 -0.70 -8.13 -17.42
CA PHE A 211 -0.10 -9.45 -17.20
C PHE A 211 -1.13 -10.57 -17.03
N GLY A 212 -2.37 -10.24 -16.67
CA GLY A 212 -3.44 -11.22 -16.43
C GLY A 212 -3.26 -12.02 -15.14
N THR A 213 -2.33 -11.62 -14.29
CA THR A 213 -1.99 -12.24 -12.99
C THR A 213 -1.98 -11.17 -11.91
N LEU A 214 -2.14 -11.58 -10.65
CA LEU A 214 -1.99 -10.68 -9.52
C LEU A 214 -0.52 -10.27 -9.35
N PRO A 215 -0.23 -9.05 -8.85
CA PRO A 215 1.12 -8.68 -8.43
C PRO A 215 1.57 -9.56 -7.23
N PRO A 216 2.87 -9.63 -6.92
CA PRO A 216 3.35 -10.29 -5.70
C PRO A 216 2.70 -9.69 -4.44
N LEU A 217 2.01 -10.53 -3.65
CA LEU A 217 1.26 -10.12 -2.47
C LEU A 217 2.00 -10.47 -1.18
N ASP A 218 1.76 -9.68 -0.13
CA ASP A 218 2.16 -9.98 1.25
C ASP A 218 1.14 -10.92 1.95
N GLY A 219 1.35 -11.19 3.24
CA GLY A 219 0.47 -12.06 4.02
C GLY A 219 -0.96 -11.52 4.24
N GLU A 220 -1.19 -10.25 3.99
CA GLU A 220 -2.51 -9.60 4.07
C GLU A 220 -3.16 -9.41 2.69
N GLY A 221 -2.56 -10.00 1.64
CA GLY A 221 -3.06 -9.87 0.27
C GLY A 221 -2.80 -8.51 -0.38
N ARG A 222 -1.85 -7.71 0.14
CA ARG A 222 -1.50 -6.39 -0.38
C ARG A 222 -0.29 -6.47 -1.33
N PRO A 223 -0.24 -5.67 -2.41
CA PRO A 223 0.90 -5.63 -3.32
C PRO A 223 2.20 -5.22 -2.60
N LYS A 224 3.18 -6.11 -2.54
CA LYS A 224 4.46 -5.89 -1.84
C LYS A 224 5.19 -4.62 -2.28
N GLN A 225 5.09 -4.27 -3.55
CA GLN A 225 5.74 -3.08 -4.11
C GLN A 225 5.24 -1.78 -3.47
N PHE A 226 3.97 -1.73 -3.03
CA PHE A 226 3.36 -0.55 -2.43
C PHE A 226 3.26 -0.62 -0.91
N PHE A 227 3.19 -1.83 -0.36
CA PHE A 227 2.98 -2.07 1.06
C PHE A 227 4.16 -2.80 1.72
N GLY A 228 5.33 -2.86 1.07
CA GLY A 228 6.52 -3.54 1.60
C GLY A 228 7.27 -2.73 2.65
N ASN A 229 7.12 -1.41 2.67
CA ASN A 229 7.80 -0.52 3.61
C ASN A 229 6.81 0.21 4.51
N ARG A 230 7.21 0.49 5.74
CA ARG A 230 6.43 1.33 6.64
C ARG A 230 6.55 2.79 6.26
N VAL A 231 5.52 3.57 6.52
CA VAL A 231 5.54 5.03 6.32
C VAL A 231 6.72 5.68 7.06
N HIS A 232 7.05 5.19 8.25
CA HIS A 232 8.17 5.65 9.05
C HIS A 232 9.53 5.45 8.38
N ASP A 233 9.72 4.34 7.66
CA ASP A 233 10.99 3.99 7.03
C ASP A 233 11.34 4.94 5.88
N THR A 234 10.34 5.54 5.25
CA THR A 234 10.46 6.46 4.11
C THR A 234 10.08 7.91 4.46
N CYS A 235 9.84 8.18 5.75
CA CYS A 235 9.39 9.49 6.21
C CYS A 235 10.54 10.52 6.21
N TYR A 236 10.34 11.68 5.57
CA TYR A 236 11.32 12.77 5.58
C TYR A 236 11.60 13.35 6.98
N ARG A 237 10.69 13.11 7.96
CA ARG A 237 10.89 13.48 9.38
C ARG A 237 11.66 12.43 10.18
N ARG A 238 12.10 11.33 9.57
CA ARG A 238 12.85 10.27 10.25
C ARG A 238 14.11 10.75 10.95
N PRO A 239 14.92 11.66 10.39
CA PRO A 239 16.10 12.18 11.09
C PRO A 239 15.77 12.87 12.41
N PHE A 240 14.63 13.55 12.51
CA PHE A 240 14.18 14.16 13.76
C PHE A 240 13.76 13.11 14.80
N PHE A 241 13.16 12.00 14.37
CA PHE A 241 12.87 10.88 15.26
C PHE A 241 14.15 10.30 15.84
N ASP A 242 15.13 10.03 14.99
CA ASP A 242 16.43 9.43 15.41
C ASP A 242 17.22 10.38 16.31
N ALA A 243 17.08 11.70 16.16
CA ALA A 243 17.66 12.73 17.02
C ALA A 243 16.85 13.01 18.31
N GLY A 244 15.70 12.33 18.53
CA GLY A 244 14.83 12.58 19.68
C GLY A 244 14.09 13.92 19.64
N MET A 245 13.98 14.55 18.48
CA MET A 245 13.32 15.85 18.27
C MET A 245 11.85 15.64 17.89
N PHE A 246 10.96 15.89 18.84
CA PHE A 246 9.52 15.66 18.67
C PHE A 246 8.73 16.94 18.84
N ALA A 247 7.67 17.11 18.03
CA ALA A 247 6.60 18.03 18.31
C ALA A 247 5.81 17.52 19.52
N GLU A 248 5.59 18.38 20.52
CA GLU A 248 4.85 18.07 21.74
C GLU A 248 3.37 18.48 21.63
N ASN A 249 3.09 19.53 20.83
CA ASN A 249 1.77 20.03 20.53
C ASN A 249 1.69 20.43 19.05
N PHE A 250 0.47 20.53 18.48
CA PHE A 250 0.25 20.82 17.07
C PHE A 250 0.78 22.20 16.61
N ASP A 251 0.95 23.15 17.49
CA ASP A 251 1.41 24.50 17.16
C ASP A 251 2.62 24.95 18.01
N ASP A 252 3.40 24.03 18.54
CA ASP A 252 4.63 24.36 19.25
C ASP A 252 5.80 24.68 18.29
N ALA A 253 6.93 25.08 18.85
CA ALA A 253 8.14 25.37 18.10
C ALA A 253 8.64 24.18 17.29
N GLY A 254 8.53 22.96 17.86
CA GLY A 254 8.90 21.71 17.19
C GLY A 254 8.00 21.40 16.01
N SER A 255 6.68 21.59 16.17
CA SER A 255 5.71 21.41 15.09
C SER A 255 5.99 22.36 13.92
N ARG A 256 6.19 23.66 14.23
CA ARG A 256 6.55 24.68 13.22
C ARG A 256 7.91 24.43 12.57
N ALA A 257 8.86 23.88 13.31
CA ALA A 257 10.18 23.51 12.78
C ALA A 257 10.18 22.17 12.00
N GLY A 258 9.03 21.47 11.89
CA GLY A 258 8.91 20.24 11.14
C GLY A 258 9.44 19.00 11.86
N TRP A 259 9.58 19.01 13.19
CA TRP A 259 10.03 17.87 13.98
C TRP A 259 9.07 16.68 13.89
N CYS A 260 9.54 15.51 14.34
CA CYS A 260 8.77 14.27 14.27
C CYS A 260 7.44 14.35 15.04
N LEU A 261 6.36 13.87 14.40
CA LEU A 261 5.00 13.88 14.96
C LEU A 261 4.68 12.66 15.82
N TYR A 262 5.68 11.84 16.19
CA TYR A 262 5.46 10.60 16.93
C TYR A 262 4.68 10.83 18.24
N LYS A 263 5.06 11.84 19.00
CA LYS A 263 4.38 12.19 20.25
C LYS A 263 2.97 12.75 20.08
N LEU A 264 2.60 13.13 18.86
CA LEU A 264 1.24 13.52 18.50
C LEU A 264 0.39 12.35 17.99
N GLY A 265 0.83 11.12 18.24
CA GLY A 265 0.07 9.92 17.89
C GLY A 265 0.34 9.38 16.49
N CYS A 266 1.47 9.74 15.86
CA CYS A 266 1.82 9.24 14.53
C CYS A 266 2.05 7.73 14.53
N ARG A 267 1.25 6.99 13.74
CA ARG A 267 1.32 5.54 13.57
C ARG A 267 2.19 5.10 12.39
N GLY A 268 2.98 6.01 11.81
CA GLY A 268 3.92 5.69 10.74
C GLY A 268 4.83 4.50 11.02
N PRO A 269 5.31 4.27 12.26
CA PRO A 269 6.16 3.12 12.61
C PRO A 269 5.51 1.74 12.46
N GLU A 270 4.20 1.65 12.46
CA GLU A 270 3.44 0.39 12.36
C GLU A 270 2.62 0.27 11.06
N THR A 271 2.64 1.31 10.23
CA THR A 271 1.77 1.41 9.05
C THR A 271 2.56 1.16 7.78
N TYR A 272 2.20 0.12 7.04
CA TYR A 272 2.77 -0.19 5.73
C TYR A 272 2.01 0.54 4.62
N SER A 273 2.67 1.46 3.94
CA SER A 273 2.11 2.25 2.84
C SER A 273 3.19 3.02 2.08
N SER A 274 2.94 3.33 0.83
CA SER A 274 3.82 4.14 -0.02
C SER A 274 3.71 5.65 0.19
N CYS A 275 2.99 6.13 1.23
CA CYS A 275 2.76 7.56 1.47
C CYS A 275 4.05 8.40 1.51
N GLY A 276 5.13 7.88 2.10
CA GLY A 276 6.41 8.59 2.17
C GLY A 276 7.12 8.72 0.82
N ASN A 277 6.88 7.78 -0.09
CA ASN A 277 7.53 7.72 -1.40
C ASN A 277 6.69 8.36 -2.50
N LEU A 278 5.47 7.83 -2.72
CA LEU A 278 4.60 8.26 -3.82
C LEU A 278 3.95 9.59 -3.52
N ARG A 279 3.51 9.79 -2.26
CA ARG A 279 2.76 10.97 -1.84
C ARG A 279 1.44 11.09 -2.62
N TRP A 280 0.80 12.26 -2.54
CA TRP A 280 -0.45 12.63 -3.21
C TRP A 280 -0.22 13.81 -4.14
N TYR A 281 -1.12 14.04 -5.10
CA TYR A 281 -1.07 15.17 -6.01
C TYR A 281 0.28 15.27 -6.74
N GLU A 282 0.58 14.26 -7.54
CA GLU A 282 1.83 14.19 -8.32
C GLU A 282 3.11 14.23 -7.44
N GLY A 283 3.04 13.62 -6.27
CA GLY A 283 4.18 13.59 -5.35
C GLY A 283 4.37 14.84 -4.49
N MET A 284 3.39 15.74 -4.48
CA MET A 284 3.50 17.02 -3.79
C MET A 284 3.53 16.87 -2.28
N SER A 285 2.56 16.14 -1.69
CA SER A 285 2.39 16.08 -0.24
C SER A 285 1.73 14.78 0.24
N TYR A 286 1.80 14.55 1.54
CA TYR A 286 1.05 13.51 2.25
C TYR A 286 0.80 13.99 3.70
N PRO A 287 -0.09 13.33 4.48
CA PRO A 287 -0.53 13.86 5.78
C PRO A 287 0.59 14.32 6.71
N ILE A 288 1.66 13.54 6.87
CA ILE A 288 2.79 13.91 7.74
C ILE A 288 3.51 15.17 7.22
N GLN A 289 3.62 15.34 5.92
CA GLN A 289 4.23 16.53 5.31
C GLN A 289 3.37 17.76 5.54
N SER A 290 2.05 17.58 5.54
CA SER A 290 1.09 18.64 5.82
C SER A 290 0.88 18.93 7.31
N GLY A 291 1.65 18.29 8.20
CA GLY A 291 1.61 18.53 9.64
C GLY A 291 0.65 17.63 10.42
N ALA A 292 -0.03 16.67 9.77
CA ALA A 292 -0.91 15.71 10.43
C ALA A 292 -0.18 14.38 10.68
N PRO A 293 -0.23 13.80 11.90
CA PRO A 293 0.32 12.48 12.16
C PRO A 293 -0.37 11.40 11.33
N CYS A 294 0.37 10.34 10.98
CA CYS A 294 -0.22 9.17 10.32
C CYS A 294 -1.24 8.49 11.25
N ILE A 295 -2.46 8.29 10.76
CA ILE A 295 -3.54 7.62 11.51
C ILE A 295 -3.57 6.10 11.32
N GLY A 296 -2.68 5.56 10.48
CA GLY A 296 -2.64 4.11 10.24
C GLY A 296 -3.72 3.60 9.28
N CYS A 297 -4.19 4.42 8.35
CA CYS A 297 -5.38 4.13 7.54
C CYS A 297 -5.32 2.87 6.67
N THR A 298 -4.14 2.26 6.49
CA THR A 298 -3.96 0.98 5.80
C THR A 298 -3.96 -0.24 6.74
N ASN A 299 -4.02 -0.01 8.05
CA ASN A 299 -4.11 -1.07 9.04
C ASN A 299 -5.58 -1.48 9.24
N ALA A 300 -5.83 -2.75 9.45
CA ALA A 300 -7.16 -3.21 9.86
C ALA A 300 -7.55 -2.55 11.20
N ASN A 301 -8.82 -2.20 11.34
CA ASN A 301 -9.38 -1.59 12.56
C ASN A 301 -8.65 -0.31 13.03
N PHE A 302 -8.04 0.46 12.11
CA PHE A 302 -7.30 1.68 12.47
C PHE A 302 -8.18 2.70 13.20
N TRP A 303 -9.48 2.64 13.00
CA TRP A 303 -10.50 3.51 13.60
C TRP A 303 -10.79 3.20 15.08
N ASP A 304 -10.55 1.96 15.55
CA ASP A 304 -10.84 1.52 16.93
C ASP A 304 -9.57 1.23 17.76
N ASN A 305 -8.39 1.22 17.15
CA ASN A 305 -7.16 0.84 17.85
C ASN A 305 -6.80 1.80 19.00
N VAL A 306 -6.81 3.10 18.73
CA VAL A 306 -6.67 4.22 19.68
C VAL A 306 -7.24 5.46 19.01
N PRO A 307 -7.66 6.49 19.77
CA PRO A 307 -8.05 7.77 19.21
C PRO A 307 -6.99 8.34 18.27
N PHE A 308 -7.42 8.93 17.16
CA PHE A 308 -6.51 9.66 16.28
C PHE A 308 -5.85 10.78 17.07
N THR A 309 -4.58 10.97 16.91
CA THR A 309 -3.81 11.99 17.64
C THR A 309 -3.65 11.75 19.15
N GLU A 310 -4.02 10.58 19.66
CA GLU A 310 -3.66 10.25 21.05
C GLU A 310 -2.15 10.18 21.18
N ARG A 311 -1.63 10.87 22.20
CA ARG A 311 -0.21 10.90 22.49
C ARG A 311 0.28 9.48 22.79
N LEU A 312 1.13 8.94 21.94
CA LEU A 312 1.74 7.64 22.18
C LEU A 312 2.65 7.74 23.40
N PRO A 313 2.61 6.76 24.33
CA PRO A 313 3.49 6.75 25.48
C PRO A 313 4.93 6.77 24.98
N ALA A 314 5.70 7.72 25.52
CA ALA A 314 7.10 7.88 25.17
C ALA A 314 7.80 6.53 25.20
N TYR A 315 8.30 6.07 24.06
CA TYR A 315 9.25 4.94 23.90
C TYR A 315 8.94 3.62 24.64
N GLY A 316 7.79 3.49 25.32
CA GLY A 316 7.52 2.40 26.26
C GLY A 316 7.55 0.99 25.65
N LYS A 317 7.21 0.81 24.39
CA LYS A 317 7.31 -0.49 23.72
C LYS A 317 8.64 -0.70 22.97
N PHE A 318 9.32 0.36 22.58
CA PHE A 318 10.65 0.30 21.95
C PHE A 318 11.79 0.53 22.94
N GLY A 319 11.52 1.09 24.11
CA GLY A 319 12.52 1.34 25.16
C GLY A 319 13.25 0.08 25.66
N ASN A 320 12.70 -1.09 25.46
CA ASN A 320 13.41 -2.34 25.72
C ASN A 320 14.43 -2.67 24.61
N ALA A 321 14.17 -2.31 23.35
CA ALA A 321 15.13 -2.51 22.28
C ALA A 321 16.36 -1.60 22.43
N ASP A 322 16.16 -0.33 22.82
CA ASP A 322 17.26 0.58 23.11
C ASP A 322 18.05 0.15 24.33
N LYS A 323 17.37 -0.28 25.40
CA LYS A 323 18.06 -0.83 26.60
C LYS A 323 18.82 -2.11 26.27
N ILE A 324 18.26 -2.99 25.45
CA ILE A 324 18.93 -4.19 24.94
C ILE A 324 20.12 -3.79 24.06
N GLY A 325 19.94 -2.83 23.15
CA GLY A 325 21.01 -2.31 22.30
C GLY A 325 22.16 -1.70 23.09
N ILE A 326 21.86 -0.89 24.10
CA ILE A 326 22.85 -0.32 25.03
C ILE A 326 23.54 -1.43 25.81
N ALA A 327 22.80 -2.41 26.33
CA ALA A 327 23.37 -3.52 27.09
C ALA A 327 24.29 -4.40 26.21
N VAL A 328 23.87 -4.71 24.99
CA VAL A 328 24.69 -5.47 24.01
C VAL A 328 25.93 -4.66 23.60
N GLY A 329 25.78 -3.37 23.37
CA GLY A 329 26.91 -2.48 23.08
C GLY A 329 27.91 -2.39 24.22
N ALA A 330 27.45 -2.28 25.45
CA ALA A 330 28.30 -2.27 26.65
C ALA A 330 29.04 -3.62 26.83
N LEU A 331 28.36 -4.74 26.66
CA LEU A 331 28.96 -6.08 26.71
C LEU A 331 30.02 -6.27 25.62
N ALA A 332 29.73 -5.86 24.38
CA ALA A 332 30.69 -5.94 23.27
C ALA A 332 31.93 -5.08 23.54
N THR A 333 31.75 -3.85 24.03
CA THR A 333 32.86 -2.94 24.38
C THR A 333 33.70 -3.51 25.50
N THR A 334 33.07 -4.07 26.56
CA THR A 334 33.77 -4.72 27.68
C THR A 334 34.56 -5.94 27.18
N GLY A 335 33.99 -6.74 26.28
CA GLY A 335 34.68 -7.88 25.65
C GLY A 335 35.91 -7.47 24.84
N VAL A 336 35.81 -6.42 24.05
CA VAL A 336 36.95 -5.89 23.27
C VAL A 336 38.05 -5.37 24.19
N VAL A 337 37.70 -4.61 25.23
CA VAL A 337 38.68 -4.10 26.21
C VAL A 337 39.34 -5.24 26.94
N ALA A 338 38.59 -6.23 27.43
CA ALA A 338 39.13 -7.39 28.12
C ALA A 338 40.08 -8.19 27.21
N HIS A 339 39.73 -8.37 25.94
CA HIS A 339 40.59 -9.03 24.96
C HIS A 339 41.88 -8.24 24.70
N ALA A 340 41.78 -6.93 24.54
CA ALA A 340 42.96 -6.08 24.36
C ALA A 340 43.92 -6.13 25.56
N VAL A 341 43.38 -6.01 26.79
CA VAL A 341 44.16 -6.13 28.03
C VAL A 341 44.82 -7.52 28.14
N GLY A 342 44.04 -8.58 27.87
CA GLY A 342 44.56 -9.96 27.86
C GLY A 342 45.70 -10.16 26.87
N SER A 343 45.59 -9.60 25.69
CA SER A 343 46.62 -9.66 24.62
C SER A 343 47.92 -8.94 25.04
N VAL A 344 47.78 -7.76 25.69
CA VAL A 344 48.92 -7.00 26.21
C VAL A 344 49.62 -7.77 27.34
N MET A 345 48.86 -8.34 28.27
CA MET A 345 49.41 -9.16 29.35
C MET A 345 50.09 -10.42 28.84
N GLN A 346 49.57 -11.10 27.86
CA GLN A 346 50.21 -12.26 27.21
C GLN A 346 51.49 -11.86 26.51
N LYS A 347 51.53 -10.74 25.80
CA LYS A 347 52.74 -10.23 25.19
C LYS A 347 53.80 -9.92 26.22
N GLN A 348 53.49 -9.23 27.31
CA GLN A 348 54.44 -8.95 28.39
C GLN A 348 55.00 -10.21 29.03
N LYS A 349 54.14 -11.25 29.27
CA LYS A 349 54.61 -12.54 29.79
C LYS A 349 55.58 -13.24 28.83
N ARG A 350 55.30 -13.20 27.51
CA ARG A 350 56.20 -13.78 26.52
C ARG A 350 57.53 -13.03 26.45
N ASP A 351 57.50 -11.70 26.39
CA ASP A 351 58.68 -10.85 26.35
C ASP A 351 59.56 -11.09 27.59
N LYS A 352 58.96 -11.26 28.80
CA LYS A 352 59.66 -11.58 30.03
C LYS A 352 60.30 -12.98 30.01
N ALA A 353 59.56 -13.98 29.55
CA ALA A 353 60.06 -15.33 29.39
C ALA A 353 61.21 -15.43 28.38
N GLU A 354 61.15 -14.68 27.26
CA GLU A 354 62.24 -14.58 26.29
C GLU A 354 63.51 -13.88 26.89
N ALA A 355 63.29 -12.84 27.68
CA ALA A 355 64.41 -12.15 28.39
C ALA A 355 65.11 -13.06 29.39
N GLU A 356 64.34 -13.80 30.21
CA GLU A 356 64.87 -14.79 31.15
C GLU A 356 65.62 -15.90 30.45
N LYS A 357 65.11 -16.40 29.31
CA LYS A 357 65.79 -17.41 28.51
C LYS A 357 67.10 -16.91 27.89
N LYS A 358 67.11 -15.64 27.44
CA LYS A 358 68.37 -15.02 26.91
C LYS A 358 69.39 -14.79 28.03
N GLN A 359 68.97 -14.52 29.26
CA GLN A 359 69.84 -14.31 30.38
C GLN A 359 70.48 -15.64 30.83
N SER A 360 69.69 -16.72 30.91
CA SER A 360 70.20 -18.08 31.24
C SER A 360 71.16 -18.64 30.22
N LEU A 361 71.01 -18.29 28.92
CA LEU A 361 71.97 -18.68 27.89
C LEU A 361 73.28 -17.93 27.96
N LYS A 362 73.34 -16.72 28.51
CA LYS A 362 74.59 -15.94 28.72
C LYS A 362 75.36 -16.35 29.96
N GLU A 363 74.73 -17.04 30.91
CA GLU A 363 75.36 -17.55 32.16
C GLU A 363 76.02 -18.94 31.96
N HIS A 364 75.83 -19.53 30.76
CA HIS A 364 76.39 -20.83 30.40
C HIS A 364 77.44 -20.77 29.27
N GLU A 365 77.83 -19.55 28.82
CA GLU A 365 79.04 -19.30 27.99
C GLU A 365 80.17 -18.76 28.91
#